data_2f590179f5bf6cf9273bd3f2fb8c1582
#
_entry.id   2f590179f5bf6cf9273bd3f2fb8c1582
#
_cell.length_a   1.000
_cell.length_b   1.000
_cell.length_c   1.000
_cell.angle_alpha   90.00
_cell.angle_beta   90.00
_cell.angle_gamma   90.00
#
_symmetry.space_group_name_H-M   'P 1'
#
loop_
_entity.id
_entity.type
_entity.pdbx_description
1 polymer ?
#
loop_
_entity_poly.entity_id
_entity_poly.type
_entity_poly.pdbx_seq_one_letter_code
_entity_poly.pdbx_strand_id
1 'polypeptide(L)'
;MNSYSRFKATLNKIITVLNIFDIPRLTREISCDVKLISDRYEETIKAIEDYKKELEIERDKRARERNLFLSVLDHLDDMVWAKDLEGKYIVANKSFREKFCYGITWDELQGMTDLELAKKFKKQVGEQNHTFGEMCVNSDVVVQRSRLPQKFLEDGNINGKLMKLIVNKSIVVNYKNEMFAICGSGRDVT
;
A
#
# COMPACT_ATOMS: atom_id res chain seq x y z
N MET A 1 6.48 -26.61 -24.62
CA MET A 1 5.32 -26.50 -25.56
C MET A 1 4.10 -26.14 -24.72
N ASN A 2 3.51 -24.96 -24.91
CA ASN A 2 2.37 -24.51 -24.11
C ASN A 2 1.06 -25.23 -24.52
N SER A 3 0.01 -25.15 -23.69
CA SER A 3 -1.29 -25.82 -23.92
C SER A 3 -1.91 -25.49 -25.28
N TYR A 4 -1.72 -24.25 -25.74
CA TYR A 4 -2.19 -23.78 -27.06
C TYR A 4 -1.52 -24.51 -28.23
N SER A 5 -0.20 -24.67 -28.17
CA SER A 5 0.53 -25.40 -29.22
C SER A 5 0.08 -26.86 -29.33
N ARG A 6 -0.25 -27.48 -28.17
CA ARG A 6 -0.82 -28.84 -28.15
C ARG A 6 -2.21 -28.91 -28.75
N PHE A 7 -3.08 -27.94 -28.38
CA PHE A 7 -4.43 -27.83 -28.94
C PHE A 7 -4.40 -27.64 -30.46
N LYS A 8 -3.59 -26.71 -30.98
CA LYS A 8 -3.43 -26.45 -32.42
C LYS A 8 -2.92 -27.71 -33.18
N ALA A 9 -1.97 -28.43 -32.59
CA ALA A 9 -1.45 -29.66 -33.17
C ALA A 9 -2.53 -30.77 -33.25
N THR A 10 -3.36 -30.91 -32.21
CA THR A 10 -4.46 -31.90 -32.18
C THR A 10 -5.53 -31.55 -33.21
N LEU A 11 -5.94 -30.30 -33.32
CA LEU A 11 -6.90 -29.85 -34.35
C LEU A 11 -6.41 -30.10 -35.77
N ASN A 12 -5.15 -29.82 -36.06
CA ASN A 12 -4.58 -30.11 -37.37
C ASN A 12 -4.62 -31.60 -37.68
N LYS A 13 -4.40 -32.49 -36.71
CA LYS A 13 -4.56 -33.93 -36.89
C LYS A 13 -5.99 -34.32 -37.23
N ILE A 14 -7.00 -33.74 -36.54
CA ILE A 14 -8.40 -34.00 -36.85
C ILE A 14 -8.77 -33.55 -38.25
N ILE A 15 -8.32 -32.37 -38.69
CA ILE A 15 -8.55 -31.87 -40.06
C ILE A 15 -7.92 -32.82 -41.09
N THR A 16 -6.71 -33.33 -40.80
CA THR A 16 -6.03 -34.31 -41.71
C THR A 16 -6.83 -35.60 -41.84
N VAL A 17 -7.37 -36.14 -40.73
CA VAL A 17 -8.23 -37.32 -40.74
C VAL A 17 -9.53 -37.10 -41.57
N LEU A 18 -10.19 -35.95 -41.36
CA LEU A 18 -11.40 -35.61 -42.13
C LEU A 18 -11.15 -35.47 -43.61
N ASN A 19 -9.98 -34.98 -44.03
CA ASN A 19 -9.57 -34.92 -45.41
C ASN A 19 -9.39 -36.34 -46.05
N ILE A 20 -8.91 -37.32 -45.26
CA ILE A 20 -8.70 -38.70 -45.74
C ILE A 20 -10.07 -39.37 -46.03
N PHE A 21 -11.13 -39.02 -45.27
CA PHE A 21 -12.48 -39.57 -45.47
C PHE A 21 -13.33 -38.79 -46.49
N ASP A 22 -12.72 -37.85 -47.23
CA ASP A 22 -13.38 -37.05 -48.30
C ASP A 22 -14.68 -36.40 -47.88
N ILE A 23 -14.66 -35.69 -46.74
CA ILE A 23 -15.78 -34.92 -46.24
C ILE A 23 -15.53 -33.40 -46.42
N PRO A 24 -15.55 -32.88 -47.66
CA PRO A 24 -14.97 -31.57 -47.99
C PRO A 24 -15.70 -30.42 -47.33
N ARG A 25 -17.01 -30.54 -47.14
CA ARG A 25 -17.84 -29.48 -46.51
C ARG A 25 -17.50 -29.33 -45.03
N LEU A 26 -17.51 -30.44 -44.28
CA LEU A 26 -17.23 -30.46 -42.85
C LEU A 26 -15.79 -30.03 -42.55
N THR A 27 -14.83 -30.42 -43.35
CA THR A 27 -13.42 -30.02 -43.25
C THR A 27 -13.26 -28.52 -43.44
N ARG A 28 -13.97 -27.90 -44.39
CA ARG A 28 -13.91 -26.46 -44.62
C ARG A 28 -14.54 -25.66 -43.46
N GLU A 29 -15.68 -26.07 -42.96
CA GLU A 29 -16.33 -25.45 -41.83
C GLU A 29 -15.44 -25.50 -40.55
N ILE A 30 -14.94 -26.67 -40.21
CA ILE A 30 -14.03 -26.85 -39.06
C ILE A 30 -12.72 -26.03 -39.21
N SER A 31 -12.14 -26.00 -40.44
CA SER A 31 -10.92 -25.22 -40.69
C SER A 31 -11.17 -23.71 -40.51
N CYS A 32 -12.33 -23.22 -40.92
CA CYS A 32 -12.74 -21.82 -40.73
C CYS A 32 -12.89 -21.47 -39.25
N ASP A 33 -13.58 -22.31 -38.49
CA ASP A 33 -13.82 -22.12 -37.06
C ASP A 33 -12.49 -22.18 -36.26
N VAL A 34 -11.61 -23.12 -36.60
CA VAL A 34 -10.27 -23.24 -35.99
C VAL A 34 -9.43 -22.01 -36.24
N LYS A 35 -9.48 -21.46 -37.47
CA LYS A 35 -8.76 -20.24 -37.79
C LYS A 35 -9.29 -19.06 -36.98
N LEU A 36 -10.62 -18.90 -36.94
CA LEU A 36 -11.25 -17.83 -36.17
C LEU A 36 -10.90 -17.90 -34.68
N ILE A 37 -10.92 -19.10 -34.08
CA ILE A 37 -10.54 -19.32 -32.68
C ILE A 37 -9.05 -18.99 -32.47
N SER A 38 -8.20 -19.40 -33.40
CA SER A 38 -6.77 -19.12 -33.36
C SER A 38 -6.49 -17.61 -33.39
N ASP A 39 -7.10 -16.90 -34.32
CA ASP A 39 -6.92 -15.45 -34.49
C ASP A 39 -7.39 -14.69 -33.23
N ARG A 40 -8.56 -15.03 -32.69
CA ARG A 40 -9.05 -14.45 -31.43
C ARG A 40 -8.17 -14.77 -30.23
N TYR A 41 -7.61 -15.96 -30.18
CA TYR A 41 -6.67 -16.32 -29.11
C TYR A 41 -5.38 -15.50 -29.20
N GLU A 42 -4.82 -15.31 -30.38
CA GLU A 42 -3.63 -14.48 -30.59
C GLU A 42 -3.88 -13.01 -30.23
N GLU A 43 -5.04 -12.45 -30.62
CA GLU A 43 -5.46 -11.10 -30.24
C GLU A 43 -5.59 -10.97 -28.71
N THR A 44 -6.19 -11.96 -28.05
CA THR A 44 -6.38 -11.96 -26.60
C THR A 44 -5.03 -12.02 -25.85
N ILE A 45 -4.11 -12.87 -26.32
CA ILE A 45 -2.76 -12.96 -25.74
C ILE A 45 -2.03 -11.64 -25.87
N LYS A 46 -2.08 -11.01 -27.05
CA LYS A 46 -1.44 -9.72 -27.28
C LYS A 46 -2.04 -8.64 -26.34
N ALA A 47 -3.36 -8.58 -26.21
CA ALA A 47 -4.02 -7.64 -25.31
C ALA A 47 -3.62 -7.85 -23.84
N ILE A 48 -3.45 -9.11 -23.40
CA ILE A 48 -2.97 -9.43 -22.06
C ILE A 48 -1.51 -8.98 -21.86
N GLU A 49 -0.66 -9.17 -22.85
CA GLU A 49 0.75 -8.74 -22.81
C GLU A 49 0.86 -7.21 -22.75
N ASP A 50 0.08 -6.50 -23.56
CA ASP A 50 0.04 -5.03 -23.55
C ASP A 50 -0.47 -4.51 -22.21
N TYR A 51 -1.54 -5.09 -21.66
CA TYR A 51 -2.07 -4.72 -20.34
C TYR A 51 -1.06 -5.00 -19.20
N LYS A 52 -0.30 -6.10 -19.27
CA LYS A 52 0.77 -6.37 -18.30
C LYS A 52 1.87 -5.30 -18.33
N LYS A 53 2.26 -4.85 -19.54
CA LYS A 53 3.25 -3.77 -19.67
C LYS A 53 2.74 -2.45 -19.08
N GLU A 54 1.48 -2.11 -19.35
CA GLU A 54 0.86 -0.91 -18.76
C GLU A 54 0.83 -0.97 -17.24
N LEU A 55 0.47 -2.12 -16.67
CA LEU A 55 0.48 -2.34 -15.22
C LEU A 55 1.88 -2.21 -14.61
N GLU A 56 2.91 -2.70 -15.28
CA GLU A 56 4.30 -2.59 -14.83
C GLU A 56 4.76 -1.13 -14.83
N ILE A 57 4.48 -0.39 -15.89
CA ILE A 57 4.78 1.05 -15.99
C ILE A 57 4.07 1.83 -14.87
N GLU A 58 2.79 1.54 -14.63
CA GLU A 58 2.01 2.23 -13.58
C GLU A 58 2.53 1.88 -12.17
N ARG A 59 2.93 0.63 -11.92
CA ARG A 59 3.59 0.21 -10.67
C ARG A 59 4.89 0.95 -10.43
N ASP A 60 5.74 1.04 -11.46
CA ASP A 60 7.02 1.74 -11.37
C ASP A 60 6.82 3.23 -11.12
N LYS A 61 5.84 3.85 -11.77
CA LYS A 61 5.49 5.24 -11.53
C LYS A 61 5.06 5.46 -10.07
N ARG A 62 4.13 4.66 -9.57
CA ARG A 62 3.67 4.73 -8.16
C ARG A 62 4.80 4.49 -7.16
N ALA A 63 5.69 3.56 -7.45
CA ALA A 63 6.86 3.30 -6.62
C ALA A 63 7.81 4.52 -6.55
N ARG A 64 8.06 5.18 -7.68
CA ARG A 64 8.87 6.41 -7.74
C ARG A 64 8.20 7.55 -6.98
N GLU A 65 6.91 7.79 -7.18
CA GLU A 65 6.14 8.83 -6.47
C GLU A 65 6.17 8.60 -4.95
N ARG A 66 5.95 7.34 -4.52
CA ARG A 66 6.04 6.96 -3.11
C ARG A 66 7.43 7.22 -2.54
N ASN A 67 8.48 6.79 -3.24
CA ASN A 67 9.86 6.96 -2.78
C ASN A 67 10.23 8.44 -2.68
N LEU A 68 9.83 9.25 -3.66
CA LEU A 68 10.01 10.70 -3.62
C LEU A 68 9.32 11.32 -2.41
N PHE A 69 8.05 10.96 -2.19
CA PHE A 69 7.27 11.45 -1.05
C PHE A 69 7.94 11.10 0.29
N LEU A 70 8.33 9.84 0.49
CA LEU A 70 9.01 9.40 1.72
C LEU A 70 10.37 10.09 1.89
N SER A 71 11.12 10.28 0.81
CA SER A 71 12.40 11.00 0.86
C SER A 71 12.21 12.45 1.28
N VAL A 72 11.18 13.14 0.77
CA VAL A 72 10.87 14.52 1.19
C VAL A 72 10.49 14.55 2.68
N LEU A 73 9.65 13.62 3.15
CA LEU A 73 9.26 13.54 4.55
C LEU A 73 10.46 13.30 5.47
N ASP A 74 11.40 12.46 5.07
CA ASP A 74 12.59 12.13 5.87
C ASP A 74 13.59 13.29 6.00
N HIS A 75 13.47 14.33 5.15
CA HIS A 75 14.25 15.57 5.26
C HIS A 75 13.62 16.64 6.17
N LEU A 76 12.39 16.41 6.66
CA LEU A 76 11.74 17.33 7.59
C LEU A 76 12.27 17.11 9.01
N ASP A 77 12.62 18.20 9.71
CA ASP A 77 13.01 18.16 11.11
C ASP A 77 11.82 17.89 12.05
N ASP A 78 10.61 18.32 11.67
CA ASP A 78 9.39 18.03 12.39
C ASP A 78 9.04 16.53 12.23
N MET A 79 8.52 15.94 13.30
CA MET A 79 7.99 14.59 13.27
C MET A 79 6.71 14.55 12.43
N VAL A 80 6.63 13.62 11.47
CA VAL A 80 5.44 13.45 10.62
C VAL A 80 5.03 11.99 10.59
N TRP A 81 3.73 11.73 10.76
CA TRP A 81 3.16 10.39 10.71
C TRP A 81 1.76 10.39 10.13
N ALA A 82 1.31 9.20 9.72
CA ALA A 82 -0.08 8.93 9.42
C ALA A 82 -0.47 7.55 9.95
N LYS A 83 -1.74 7.41 10.32
CA LYS A 83 -2.35 6.18 10.84
C LYS A 83 -3.63 5.88 10.07
N ASP A 84 -3.96 4.60 9.90
CA ASP A 84 -5.27 4.19 9.43
C ASP A 84 -6.38 4.47 10.49
N LEU A 85 -7.62 4.08 10.18
CA LEU A 85 -8.75 4.29 11.10
C LEU A 85 -8.73 3.40 12.33
N GLU A 86 -7.96 2.32 12.30
CA GLU A 86 -7.69 1.43 13.44
C GLU A 86 -6.54 1.95 14.32
N GLY A 87 -5.94 3.11 13.97
CA GLY A 87 -4.84 3.73 14.69
C GLY A 87 -3.47 3.12 14.40
N LYS A 88 -3.33 2.31 13.35
CA LYS A 88 -2.06 1.67 12.95
C LYS A 88 -1.23 2.61 12.09
N TYR A 89 0.06 2.71 12.37
CA TYR A 89 0.98 3.52 11.60
C TYR A 89 1.12 3.02 10.15
N ILE A 90 0.85 3.91 9.18
CA ILE A 90 0.98 3.68 7.74
C ILE A 90 2.04 4.58 7.09
N VAL A 91 2.45 5.64 7.75
CA VAL A 91 3.57 6.52 7.39
C VAL A 91 4.22 7.03 8.66
N ALA A 92 5.57 7.11 8.68
CA ALA A 92 6.32 7.84 9.69
C ALA A 92 7.67 8.25 9.12
N ASN A 93 8.02 9.54 9.22
CA ASN A 93 9.30 10.03 8.75
C ASN A 93 10.46 9.65 9.70
N LYS A 94 11.68 9.88 9.25
CA LYS A 94 12.90 9.62 10.01
C LYS A 94 12.89 10.34 11.35
N SER A 95 12.52 11.63 11.38
CA SER A 95 12.46 12.44 12.59
C SER A 95 11.53 11.83 13.66
N PHE A 96 10.34 11.35 13.27
CA PHE A 96 9.43 10.66 14.19
C PHE A 96 10.03 9.37 14.74
N ARG A 97 10.64 8.54 13.89
CA ARG A 97 11.25 7.27 14.29
C ARG A 97 12.45 7.47 15.24
N GLU A 98 13.29 8.46 14.98
CA GLU A 98 14.48 8.74 15.79
C GLU A 98 14.14 9.44 17.10
N LYS A 99 13.31 10.50 17.08
CA LYS A 99 13.04 11.32 18.26
C LYS A 99 11.97 10.73 19.18
N PHE A 100 10.94 10.11 18.61
CA PHE A 100 9.80 9.59 19.37
C PHE A 100 9.84 8.07 19.58
N CYS A 101 10.36 7.33 18.61
CA CYS A 101 10.31 5.86 18.58
C CYS A 101 11.67 5.20 18.81
N TYR A 102 12.63 5.86 19.44
CA TYR A 102 13.94 5.29 19.80
C TYR A 102 14.74 4.74 18.60
N GLY A 103 14.51 5.25 17.41
CA GLY A 103 15.23 4.85 16.21
C GLY A 103 14.81 3.50 15.62
N ILE A 104 13.61 2.97 15.97
CA ILE A 104 13.13 1.73 15.36
C ILE A 104 12.99 1.87 13.83
N THR A 105 13.11 0.75 13.12
CA THR A 105 12.96 0.71 11.68
C THR A 105 11.50 0.92 11.28
N TRP A 106 11.27 1.25 10.01
CA TRP A 106 9.90 1.34 9.49
C TRP A 106 9.18 -0.01 9.56
N ASP A 107 9.87 -1.09 9.24
CA ASP A 107 9.29 -2.45 9.25
C ASP A 107 8.83 -2.87 10.65
N GLU A 108 9.49 -2.38 11.70
CA GLU A 108 9.08 -2.62 13.09
C GLU A 108 7.90 -1.75 13.54
N LEU A 109 7.77 -0.53 12.99
CA LEU A 109 6.73 0.44 13.36
C LEU A 109 5.43 0.20 12.58
N GLN A 110 5.54 -0.17 11.31
CA GLN A 110 4.39 -0.32 10.42
C GLN A 110 3.34 -1.26 11.00
N GLY A 111 2.10 -0.80 11.04
CA GLY A 111 0.97 -1.58 11.53
C GLY A 111 0.83 -1.65 13.05
N MET A 112 1.75 -1.07 13.83
CA MET A 112 1.57 -0.90 15.28
C MET A 112 0.63 0.27 15.58
N THR A 113 -0.09 0.16 16.70
CA THR A 113 -0.85 1.25 17.30
C THR A 113 -0.02 2.00 18.36
N ASP A 114 -0.47 3.20 18.78
CA ASP A 114 0.17 3.95 19.87
C ASP A 114 0.29 3.13 21.16
N LEU A 115 -0.74 2.34 21.49
CA LEU A 115 -0.74 1.56 22.71
C LEU A 115 0.23 0.38 22.65
N GLU A 116 0.34 -0.28 21.51
CA GLU A 116 1.33 -1.35 21.29
C GLU A 116 2.75 -0.79 21.34
N LEU A 117 2.97 0.36 20.70
CA LEU A 117 4.23 1.07 20.71
C LEU A 117 4.61 1.50 22.14
N ALA A 118 3.69 2.12 22.85
CA ALA A 118 3.89 2.50 24.24
C ALA A 118 4.20 1.30 25.14
N LYS A 119 3.48 0.17 24.98
CA LYS A 119 3.74 -1.07 25.71
C LYS A 119 5.14 -1.63 25.41
N LYS A 120 5.57 -1.61 24.13
CA LYS A 120 6.92 -2.03 23.72
C LYS A 120 7.98 -1.18 24.43
N PHE A 121 7.84 0.14 24.40
CA PHE A 121 8.85 1.04 24.98
C PHE A 121 8.83 1.07 26.52
N LYS A 122 7.65 1.06 27.15
CA LYS A 122 7.55 0.91 28.63
C LYS A 122 8.27 -0.35 29.13
N LYS A 123 8.15 -1.45 28.38
CA LYS A 123 8.89 -2.69 28.71
C LYS A 123 10.41 -2.53 28.53
N GLN A 124 10.84 -1.73 27.57
CA GLN A 124 12.27 -1.55 27.23
C GLN A 124 12.96 -0.56 28.18
N VAL A 125 12.35 0.57 28.48
CA VAL A 125 12.98 1.68 29.22
C VAL A 125 12.35 1.94 30.61
N GLY A 126 11.25 1.30 30.93
CA GLY A 126 10.48 1.51 32.18
C GLY A 126 9.28 2.45 31.97
N GLU A 127 8.20 2.21 32.76
CA GLU A 127 6.93 2.91 32.58
C GLU A 127 7.01 4.43 32.74
N GLN A 128 7.85 4.90 33.67
CA GLN A 128 8.03 6.34 33.92
C GLN A 128 8.87 7.04 32.84
N ASN A 129 9.68 6.27 32.10
CA ASN A 129 10.58 6.78 31.10
C ASN A 129 9.93 6.91 29.70
N HIS A 130 8.75 6.29 29.51
CA HIS A 130 7.93 6.47 28.31
C HIS A 130 6.47 6.62 28.73
N THR A 131 5.89 7.83 28.63
CA THR A 131 4.55 8.13 29.13
C THR A 131 3.54 8.49 28.02
N PHE A 132 3.99 8.59 26.77
CA PHE A 132 3.10 8.73 25.63
C PHE A 132 2.32 7.41 25.37
N GLY A 133 1.18 7.51 24.68
CA GLY A 133 0.32 6.39 24.31
C GLY A 133 -1.15 6.78 24.34
N GLU A 134 -1.81 6.70 25.48
CA GLU A 134 -3.25 7.01 25.60
C GLU A 134 -3.61 8.44 25.15
N MET A 135 -2.76 9.41 25.45
CA MET A 135 -2.93 10.80 25.02
C MET A 135 -2.99 10.91 23.49
N CYS A 136 -2.11 10.18 22.80
CA CYS A 136 -2.07 10.15 21.34
C CYS A 136 -3.36 9.56 20.75
N VAL A 137 -3.88 8.48 21.36
CA VAL A 137 -5.15 7.87 20.97
C VAL A 137 -6.31 8.84 21.19
N ASN A 138 -6.36 9.51 22.34
CA ASN A 138 -7.43 10.45 22.67
C ASN A 138 -7.51 11.61 21.69
N SER A 139 -6.37 12.19 21.33
CA SER A 139 -6.31 13.28 20.34
C SER A 139 -6.69 12.83 18.93
N ASP A 140 -6.37 11.59 18.54
CA ASP A 140 -6.82 11.01 17.27
C ASP A 140 -8.35 10.86 17.23
N VAL A 141 -8.96 10.37 18.30
CA VAL A 141 -10.43 10.25 18.41
C VAL A 141 -11.13 11.61 18.28
N VAL A 142 -10.57 12.68 18.87
CA VAL A 142 -11.11 14.04 18.72
C VAL A 142 -11.12 14.47 17.25
N VAL A 143 -10.03 14.24 16.53
CA VAL A 143 -9.92 14.60 15.12
C VAL A 143 -10.86 13.76 14.24
N GLN A 144 -10.96 12.46 14.49
CA GLN A 144 -11.90 11.59 13.78
C GLN A 144 -13.35 12.05 13.92
N ARG A 145 -13.77 12.40 15.14
CA ARG A 145 -15.15 12.84 15.43
C ARG A 145 -15.46 14.21 14.86
N SER A 146 -14.55 15.18 15.05
CA SER A 146 -14.76 16.55 14.57
C SER A 146 -14.63 16.68 13.06
N ARG A 147 -13.84 15.80 12.44
CA ARG A 147 -13.41 15.84 11.02
C ARG A 147 -12.72 17.18 10.63
N LEU A 148 -12.28 17.93 11.62
CA LEU A 148 -11.60 19.21 11.44
C LEU A 148 -10.14 19.10 11.89
N PRO A 149 -9.22 19.85 11.25
CA PRO A 149 -7.85 19.97 11.72
C PRO A 149 -7.84 20.49 13.18
N GLN A 150 -7.03 19.86 14.02
CA GLN A 150 -6.91 20.19 15.44
C GLN A 150 -5.43 20.37 15.81
N LYS A 151 -5.21 21.24 16.79
CA LYS A 151 -3.89 21.47 17.38
C LYS A 151 -3.91 21.07 18.84
N PHE A 152 -2.93 20.28 19.25
CA PHE A 152 -2.78 19.80 20.62
C PHE A 152 -1.42 20.22 21.17
N LEU A 153 -1.36 20.41 22.49
CA LEU A 153 -0.14 20.40 23.24
C LEU A 153 -0.08 19.04 23.96
N GLU A 154 0.87 18.22 23.56
CA GLU A 154 1.07 16.89 24.15
C GLU A 154 2.44 16.91 24.88
N ASP A 155 2.47 16.43 26.12
CA ASP A 155 3.71 16.33 26.89
C ASP A 155 3.84 14.97 27.55
N GLY A 156 5.05 14.52 27.72
CA GLY A 156 5.36 13.22 28.29
C GLY A 156 6.86 12.95 28.30
N ASN A 157 7.22 11.79 28.82
CA ASN A 157 8.61 11.37 28.86
C ASN A 157 8.95 10.45 27.70
N ILE A 158 10.07 10.74 27.05
CA ILE A 158 10.75 9.87 26.11
C ILE A 158 12.16 9.61 26.63
N ASN A 159 12.49 8.36 26.90
CA ASN A 159 13.76 7.95 27.50
C ASN A 159 14.10 8.70 28.82
N GLY A 160 13.07 8.91 29.64
CA GLY A 160 13.18 9.62 30.92
C GLY A 160 13.35 11.15 30.82
N LYS A 161 13.33 11.71 29.60
CA LYS A 161 13.38 13.17 29.38
C LYS A 161 12.01 13.68 29.03
N LEU A 162 11.63 14.80 29.64
CA LEU A 162 10.39 15.51 29.29
C LEU A 162 10.49 15.96 27.82
N MET A 163 9.44 15.69 27.06
CA MET A 163 9.23 16.18 25.70
C MET A 163 7.87 16.89 25.63
N LYS A 164 7.86 18.11 25.13
CA LYS A 164 6.65 18.89 24.90
C LYS A 164 6.46 19.07 23.39
N LEU A 165 5.32 18.64 22.88
CA LEU A 165 5.02 18.64 21.46
C LEU A 165 3.86 19.56 21.15
N ILE A 166 4.06 20.45 20.18
CA ILE A 166 2.94 21.06 19.45
C ILE A 166 2.60 20.10 18.33
N VAL A 167 1.40 19.51 18.40
CA VAL A 167 0.93 18.50 17.47
C VAL A 167 -0.23 19.05 16.66
N ASN A 168 -0.12 19.01 15.33
CA ASN A 168 -1.24 19.29 14.43
C ASN A 168 -1.72 17.96 13.84
N LYS A 169 -3.02 17.71 13.91
CA LYS A 169 -3.64 16.49 13.36
C LYS A 169 -4.79 16.85 12.43
N SER A 170 -4.97 16.07 11.37
CA SER A 170 -6.09 16.20 10.45
C SER A 170 -6.48 14.85 9.86
N ILE A 171 -7.73 14.76 9.38
CA ILE A 171 -8.18 13.61 8.61
C ILE A 171 -7.58 13.64 7.20
N VAL A 172 -7.41 12.45 6.62
CA VAL A 172 -7.07 12.26 5.21
C VAL A 172 -8.25 11.61 4.52
N VAL A 173 -8.68 12.17 3.40
CA VAL A 173 -9.82 11.69 2.63
C VAL A 173 -9.39 11.21 1.24
N ASN A 174 -10.11 10.25 0.69
CA ASN A 174 -9.94 9.80 -0.70
C ASN A 174 -10.71 10.71 -1.67
N TYR A 175 -10.66 10.39 -2.98
CA TYR A 175 -11.34 11.15 -4.04
C TYR A 175 -12.87 11.16 -3.92
N LYS A 176 -13.46 10.27 -3.10
CA LYS A 176 -14.91 10.23 -2.77
C LYS A 176 -15.24 11.00 -1.50
N ASN A 177 -14.27 11.72 -0.91
CA ASN A 177 -14.40 12.40 0.39
C ASN A 177 -14.65 11.44 1.57
N GLU A 178 -14.28 10.17 1.44
CA GLU A 178 -14.33 9.20 2.53
C GLU A 178 -13.01 9.25 3.31
N MET A 179 -13.12 9.38 4.64
CA MET A 179 -11.96 9.36 5.52
C MET A 179 -11.33 7.96 5.52
N PHE A 180 -10.03 7.87 5.34
CA PHE A 180 -9.30 6.60 5.37
C PHE A 180 -8.06 6.63 6.29
N ALA A 181 -7.63 7.81 6.74
CA ALA A 181 -6.48 7.95 7.62
C ALA A 181 -6.55 9.24 8.45
N ILE A 182 -5.69 9.32 9.47
CA ILE A 182 -5.33 10.54 10.17
C ILE A 182 -3.86 10.81 9.93
N CYS A 183 -3.49 12.03 9.61
CA CYS A 183 -2.11 12.48 9.59
C CYS A 183 -1.83 13.47 10.72
N GLY A 184 -0.59 13.46 11.18
CA GLY A 184 -0.11 14.37 12.20
C GLY A 184 1.30 14.87 11.91
N SER A 185 1.58 16.07 12.44
CA SER A 185 2.94 16.57 12.57
C SER A 185 3.17 17.04 14.00
N GLY A 186 4.36 16.78 14.54
CA GLY A 186 4.76 17.17 15.89
C GLY A 186 6.07 17.92 15.88
N ARG A 187 6.09 19.08 16.53
CA ARG A 187 7.30 19.87 16.78
C ARG A 187 7.63 19.83 18.26
N ASP A 188 8.87 19.44 18.57
CA ASP A 188 9.42 19.56 19.93
C ASP A 188 9.65 21.02 20.28
N VAL A 189 9.07 21.43 21.43
CA VAL A 189 9.14 22.79 21.97
C VAL A 189 9.58 22.76 23.46
N THR A 190 10.31 21.71 23.85
CA THR A 190 10.82 21.51 25.20
C THR A 190 11.77 22.63 25.65
#